data_97d598efd8066a9120d5a47ad2414fe7
#
_entry.id   97d598efd8066a9120d5a47ad2414fe7
#
_cell.length_a   1.000
_cell.length_b   1.000
_cell.length_c   1.000
_cell.angle_alpha   90.00
_cell.angle_beta   90.00
_cell.angle_gamma   90.00
#
_symmetry.space_group_name_H-M   'P 1'
#
loop_
_entity.id
_entity.type
_entity.pdbx_description
1 polymer ?
#
loop_
_entity_poly.entity_id
_entity_poly.type
_entity_poly.pdbx_seq_one_letter_code
_entity_poly.pdbx_strand_id
1 'polypeptide(L)'
;MKELIDQGKITHWGISEATEEIIRRAHKVCPLTAVQNRYSMMYRNYESLFPVLKESQIGFVAFSPLANGFLTCRYDEYSTFEKSTDYRSIMPQFSSAGIVENQKLIEWLKIIAAEKNATPAQISLAWMLAKNPFLVPIPGTRNLKRLTENIQAESIHLSVEEVTEIDDMLEHIPMSQVFGGSIVKK
;
A
#
# COMPACT_ATOMS: atom_id res chain seq x y z
N MET A 1 17.68 -20.53 -1.81
CA MET A 1 17.98 -19.31 -1.02
C MET A 1 18.90 -19.64 0.13
N LYS A 2 18.60 -20.68 0.94
CA LYS A 2 19.46 -21.08 2.08
C LYS A 2 20.93 -21.28 1.66
N GLU A 3 21.22 -22.05 0.62
CA GLU A 3 22.56 -22.25 0.07
C GLU A 3 23.28 -20.95 -0.31
N LEU A 4 22.55 -19.96 -0.84
CA LEU A 4 23.12 -18.66 -1.20
C LEU A 4 23.51 -17.84 0.04
N ILE A 5 22.73 -17.97 1.12
CA ILE A 5 23.06 -17.37 2.42
C ILE A 5 24.28 -18.07 3.01
N ASP A 6 24.28 -19.39 3.03
CA ASP A 6 25.37 -20.21 3.59
C ASP A 6 26.72 -19.94 2.84
N GLN A 7 26.64 -19.61 1.54
CA GLN A 7 27.78 -19.20 0.71
C GLN A 7 28.15 -17.71 0.81
N GLY A 8 27.41 -16.92 1.61
CA GLY A 8 27.64 -15.49 1.76
C GLY A 8 27.31 -14.64 0.53
N LYS A 9 26.57 -15.22 -0.46
CA LYS A 9 26.19 -14.51 -1.70
C LYS A 9 25.04 -13.55 -1.50
N ILE A 10 24.14 -13.82 -0.56
CA ILE A 10 23.07 -12.94 -0.12
C ILE A 10 23.00 -12.99 1.40
N THR A 11 22.52 -11.92 2.01
CA THR A 11 22.33 -11.84 3.46
C THR A 11 20.91 -12.14 3.88
N HIS A 12 19.95 -11.73 3.08
CA HIS A 12 18.51 -11.81 3.36
C HIS A 12 17.73 -12.14 2.10
N TRP A 13 16.50 -12.61 2.29
CA TRP A 13 15.60 -12.88 1.18
C TRP A 13 14.13 -12.67 1.57
N GLY A 14 13.28 -12.50 0.57
CA GLY A 14 11.85 -12.35 0.74
C GLY A 14 11.07 -12.99 -0.41
N ILE A 15 9.76 -13.04 -0.25
CA ILE A 15 8.82 -13.52 -1.27
C ILE A 15 7.75 -12.47 -1.53
N SER A 16 7.04 -12.59 -2.66
CA SER A 16 5.98 -11.67 -3.03
C SER A 16 4.68 -12.41 -3.32
N GLU A 17 3.54 -11.75 -3.06
CA GLU A 17 2.19 -12.26 -3.33
C GLU A 17 1.94 -13.65 -2.73
N ALA A 18 2.47 -13.88 -1.52
CA ALA A 18 2.42 -15.16 -0.85
C ALA A 18 1.22 -15.26 0.11
N THR A 19 0.61 -16.45 0.17
CA THR A 19 -0.38 -16.82 1.18
C THR A 19 0.29 -17.20 2.49
N GLU A 20 -0.48 -17.23 3.59
CA GLU A 20 0.03 -17.66 4.90
C GLU A 20 0.69 -19.05 4.83
N GLU A 21 0.08 -20.01 4.13
CA GLU A 21 0.63 -21.36 3.97
C GLU A 21 2.03 -21.31 3.33
N ILE A 22 2.18 -20.54 2.24
CA ILE A 22 3.47 -20.40 1.55
C ILE A 22 4.50 -19.72 2.45
N ILE A 23 4.10 -18.68 3.18
CA ILE A 23 4.96 -17.98 4.14
C ILE A 23 5.50 -18.95 5.20
N ARG A 24 4.61 -19.70 5.87
CA ARG A 24 5.00 -20.67 6.91
C ARG A 24 5.91 -21.76 6.37
N ARG A 25 5.62 -22.31 5.18
CA ARG A 25 6.44 -23.34 4.54
C ARG A 25 7.82 -22.82 4.15
N ALA A 26 7.87 -21.65 3.53
CA ALA A 26 9.14 -21.04 3.11
C ALA A 26 10.00 -20.67 4.31
N HIS A 27 9.41 -20.03 5.33
CA HIS A 27 10.10 -19.62 6.55
C HIS A 27 10.69 -20.80 7.33
N LYS A 28 9.98 -21.94 7.36
CA LYS A 28 10.47 -23.18 8.00
C LYS A 28 11.73 -23.75 7.35
N VAL A 29 11.89 -23.59 6.04
CA VAL A 29 13.05 -24.09 5.28
C VAL A 29 14.22 -23.10 5.37
N CYS A 30 13.93 -21.82 5.22
CA CYS A 30 14.90 -20.75 5.28
C CYS A 30 14.20 -19.48 5.79
N PRO A 31 14.57 -18.94 6.95
CA PRO A 31 13.88 -17.79 7.53
C PRO A 31 13.73 -16.64 6.54
N LEU A 32 12.48 -16.18 6.37
CA LEU A 32 12.15 -15.01 5.54
C LEU A 32 12.45 -13.74 6.32
N THR A 33 12.99 -12.75 5.62
CA THR A 33 13.15 -11.40 6.16
C THR A 33 11.93 -10.54 5.88
N ALA A 34 11.35 -10.68 4.67
CA ALA A 34 10.22 -9.85 4.29
C ALA A 34 9.27 -10.58 3.33
N VAL A 35 8.01 -10.14 3.36
CA VAL A 35 7.00 -10.45 2.35
C VAL A 35 6.60 -9.15 1.66
N GLN A 36 6.58 -9.13 0.33
CA GLN A 36 6.15 -7.97 -0.44
C GLN A 36 4.79 -8.23 -1.07
N ASN A 37 3.76 -7.55 -0.58
CA ASN A 37 2.40 -7.65 -1.09
C ASN A 37 1.81 -6.25 -1.33
N ARG A 38 0.75 -6.18 -2.15
CA ARG A 38 -0.01 -4.95 -2.32
C ARG A 38 -0.67 -4.54 -1.01
N TYR A 39 -0.54 -3.26 -0.66
CA TYR A 39 -1.26 -2.72 0.49
C TYR A 39 -1.43 -1.21 0.37
N SER A 40 -2.65 -0.74 0.61
CA SER A 40 -3.02 0.67 0.65
C SER A 40 -4.37 0.82 1.35
N MET A 41 -4.82 2.04 1.62
CA MET A 41 -6.18 2.32 2.11
C MET A 41 -7.27 1.70 1.21
N MET A 42 -7.02 1.54 -0.09
CA MET A 42 -7.96 0.93 -1.05
C MET A 42 -7.75 -0.58 -1.25
N TYR A 43 -6.77 -1.19 -0.62
CA TYR A 43 -6.49 -2.62 -0.77
C TYR A 43 -5.89 -3.20 0.51
N ARG A 44 -6.73 -3.78 1.38
CA ARG A 44 -6.35 -4.28 2.71
C ARG A 44 -6.43 -5.81 2.85
N ASN A 45 -6.56 -6.53 1.71
CA ASN A 45 -6.83 -7.98 1.71
C ASN A 45 -5.75 -8.83 2.41
N TYR A 46 -4.55 -8.28 2.62
CA TYR A 46 -3.45 -8.99 3.26
C TYR A 46 -3.31 -8.70 4.77
N GLU A 47 -4.24 -7.96 5.38
CA GLU A 47 -4.19 -7.71 6.84
C GLU A 47 -4.31 -9.01 7.65
N SER A 48 -4.98 -10.03 7.10
CA SER A 48 -5.04 -11.37 7.69
C SER A 48 -3.66 -12.02 7.88
N LEU A 49 -2.62 -11.56 7.18
CA LEU A 49 -1.25 -12.05 7.34
C LEU A 49 -0.51 -11.37 8.51
N PHE A 50 -0.96 -10.23 9.00
CA PHE A 50 -0.23 -9.48 10.03
C PHE A 50 0.07 -10.28 11.28
N PRO A 51 -0.83 -11.14 11.82
CA PRO A 51 -0.51 -11.97 12.96
C PRO A 51 0.67 -12.91 12.73
N VAL A 52 0.70 -13.64 11.61
CA VAL A 52 1.79 -14.58 11.29
C VAL A 52 3.11 -13.86 11.00
N LEU A 53 3.07 -12.68 10.38
CA LEU A 53 4.26 -11.89 10.12
C LEU A 53 4.87 -11.36 11.42
N LYS A 54 4.03 -10.89 12.35
CA LYS A 54 4.46 -10.44 13.68
C LYS A 54 5.04 -11.60 14.49
N GLU A 55 4.36 -12.76 14.54
CA GLU A 55 4.83 -13.98 15.21
C GLU A 55 6.21 -14.41 14.70
N SER A 56 6.40 -14.38 13.38
CA SER A 56 7.62 -14.84 12.71
C SER A 56 8.69 -13.75 12.54
N GLN A 57 8.47 -12.53 13.02
CA GLN A 57 9.36 -11.38 12.85
C GLN A 57 9.70 -11.07 11.38
N ILE A 58 8.71 -11.22 10.49
CA ILE A 58 8.85 -10.97 9.05
C ILE A 58 8.33 -9.57 8.73
N GLY A 59 9.13 -8.75 8.02
CA GLY A 59 8.72 -7.44 7.53
C GLY A 59 7.68 -7.53 6.42
N PHE A 60 6.77 -6.55 6.36
CA PHE A 60 5.80 -6.41 5.29
C PHE A 60 6.17 -5.22 4.41
N VAL A 61 6.54 -5.48 3.17
CA VAL A 61 6.86 -4.44 2.17
C VAL A 61 5.60 -4.17 1.33
N ALA A 62 5.05 -2.98 1.49
CA ALA A 62 3.80 -2.59 0.85
C ALA A 62 4.06 -1.93 -0.51
N PHE A 63 3.79 -2.64 -1.62
CA PHE A 63 3.81 -2.02 -2.93
C PHE A 63 2.47 -1.38 -3.29
N SER A 64 2.49 -0.42 -4.23
CA SER A 64 1.33 0.41 -4.60
C SER A 64 0.65 1.12 -3.40
N PRO A 65 1.42 1.69 -2.45
CA PRO A 65 0.87 2.23 -1.21
C PRO A 65 -0.07 3.41 -1.43
N LEU A 66 0.04 4.10 -2.57
CA LEU A 66 -0.82 5.21 -2.98
C LEU A 66 -1.85 4.83 -4.06
N ALA A 67 -2.19 3.52 -4.20
CA ALA A 67 -3.11 3.01 -5.21
C ALA A 67 -2.77 3.55 -6.61
N ASN A 68 -1.48 3.44 -7.01
CA ASN A 68 -0.94 3.95 -8.28
C ASN A 68 -1.06 5.48 -8.45
N GLY A 69 -1.11 6.21 -7.34
CA GLY A 69 -1.23 7.66 -7.27
C GLY A 69 -2.66 8.16 -7.05
N PHE A 70 -3.68 7.28 -7.00
CA PHE A 70 -5.06 7.68 -6.76
C PHE A 70 -5.23 8.39 -5.42
N LEU A 71 -4.64 7.86 -4.34
CA LEU A 71 -4.68 8.43 -2.99
C LEU A 71 -3.91 9.76 -2.83
N THR A 72 -3.34 10.30 -3.92
CA THR A 72 -2.87 11.70 -3.93
C THR A 72 -4.01 12.71 -4.09
N CYS A 73 -5.23 12.26 -4.39
CA CYS A 73 -6.42 13.06 -4.65
C CYS A 73 -6.25 14.13 -5.74
N ARG A 74 -5.37 13.86 -6.73
CA ARG A 74 -5.06 14.79 -7.84
C ARG A 74 -5.89 14.53 -9.09
N TYR A 75 -6.59 13.40 -9.13
CA TYR A 75 -7.35 12.96 -10.29
C TYR A 75 -8.83 13.18 -10.05
N ASP A 76 -9.53 13.56 -11.12
CA ASP A 76 -10.95 13.83 -11.18
C ASP A 76 -11.58 13.11 -12.38
N GLU A 77 -12.88 13.26 -12.56
CA GLU A 77 -13.65 12.63 -13.65
C GLU A 77 -13.23 13.09 -15.06
N TYR A 78 -12.49 14.20 -15.16
CA TYR A 78 -11.97 14.76 -16.43
C TYR A 78 -10.54 14.32 -16.70
N SER A 79 -9.91 13.63 -15.77
CA SER A 79 -8.53 13.16 -15.91
C SER A 79 -8.42 12.10 -17.00
N THR A 80 -7.51 12.29 -17.93
CA THR A 80 -7.27 11.39 -19.05
C THR A 80 -5.89 10.76 -18.99
N PHE A 81 -5.79 9.53 -19.45
CA PHE A 81 -4.54 8.76 -19.49
C PHE A 81 -4.31 8.22 -20.89
N GLU A 82 -3.09 8.36 -21.39
CA GLU A 82 -2.71 7.86 -22.71
C GLU A 82 -2.76 6.33 -22.75
N LYS A 83 -3.64 5.76 -23.57
CA LYS A 83 -3.94 4.32 -23.61
C LYS A 83 -2.75 3.45 -23.99
N SER A 84 -1.81 3.99 -24.76
CA SER A 84 -0.66 3.21 -25.26
C SER A 84 0.52 3.18 -24.31
N THR A 85 0.63 4.14 -23.40
CA THR A 85 1.83 4.34 -22.55
C THR A 85 1.53 4.41 -21.05
N ASP A 86 0.28 4.69 -20.67
CA ASP A 86 -0.13 4.85 -19.28
C ASP A 86 -1.18 3.79 -18.90
N TYR A 87 -0.74 2.76 -18.21
CA TYR A 87 -1.62 1.65 -17.83
C TYR A 87 -2.72 2.04 -16.82
N ARG A 88 -2.70 3.27 -16.25
CA ARG A 88 -3.83 3.81 -15.46
C ARG A 88 -5.10 3.94 -16.29
N SER A 89 -4.97 4.05 -17.61
CA SER A 89 -6.09 4.09 -18.55
C SER A 89 -7.02 2.85 -18.49
N ILE A 90 -6.53 1.72 -17.94
CA ILE A 90 -7.30 0.47 -17.78
C ILE A 90 -7.57 0.13 -16.32
N MET A 91 -7.15 0.96 -15.38
CA MET A 91 -7.36 0.71 -13.95
C MET A 91 -8.76 1.17 -13.51
N PRO A 92 -9.53 0.32 -12.80
CA PRO A 92 -10.89 0.64 -12.39
C PRO A 92 -11.01 1.96 -11.61
N GLN A 93 -10.11 2.22 -10.67
CA GLN A 93 -10.13 3.41 -9.82
C GLN A 93 -9.93 4.73 -10.60
N PHE A 94 -9.39 4.68 -11.81
CA PHE A 94 -9.19 5.86 -12.67
C PHE A 94 -10.25 5.99 -13.76
N SER A 95 -11.21 5.07 -13.86
CA SER A 95 -12.36 5.24 -14.73
C SER A 95 -13.29 6.32 -14.17
N SER A 96 -14.08 6.98 -15.03
CA SER A 96 -15.07 7.98 -14.57
C SER A 96 -16.01 7.41 -13.49
N ALA A 97 -16.47 6.17 -13.68
CA ALA A 97 -17.31 5.49 -12.68
C ALA A 97 -16.55 5.24 -11.38
N GLY A 98 -15.29 4.77 -11.46
CA GLY A 98 -14.47 4.52 -10.27
C GLY A 98 -14.14 5.81 -9.51
N ILE A 99 -13.91 6.93 -10.19
CA ILE A 99 -13.68 8.22 -9.54
C ILE A 99 -14.94 8.68 -8.77
N VAL A 100 -16.11 8.55 -9.38
CA VAL A 100 -17.40 8.87 -8.72
C VAL A 100 -17.64 7.96 -7.51
N GLU A 101 -17.39 6.67 -7.65
CA GLU A 101 -17.54 5.70 -6.54
C GLU A 101 -16.63 6.02 -5.36
N ASN A 102 -15.40 6.49 -5.64
CA ASN A 102 -14.41 6.84 -4.62
C ASN A 102 -14.52 8.29 -4.11
N GLN A 103 -15.50 9.07 -4.53
CA GLN A 103 -15.58 10.50 -4.19
C GLN A 103 -15.59 10.74 -2.67
N LYS A 104 -16.33 9.93 -1.91
CA LYS A 104 -16.37 10.04 -0.44
C LYS A 104 -15.00 9.81 0.20
N LEU A 105 -14.24 8.83 -0.30
CA LEU A 105 -12.87 8.60 0.16
C LEU A 105 -11.98 9.80 -0.13
N ILE A 106 -12.06 10.36 -1.34
CA ILE A 106 -11.27 11.53 -1.75
C ILE A 106 -11.57 12.75 -0.87
N GLU A 107 -12.86 13.05 -0.66
CA GLU A 107 -13.31 14.19 0.16
C GLU A 107 -12.85 14.05 1.61
N TRP A 108 -13.07 12.88 2.20
CA TRP A 108 -12.66 12.59 3.55
C TRP A 108 -11.13 12.68 3.72
N LEU A 109 -10.37 12.09 2.81
CA LEU A 109 -8.90 12.12 2.87
C LEU A 109 -8.35 13.55 2.75
N LYS A 110 -9.00 14.41 1.97
CA LYS A 110 -8.66 15.84 1.90
C LYS A 110 -8.93 16.58 3.21
N ILE A 111 -10.02 16.23 3.93
CA ILE A 111 -10.36 16.83 5.23
C ILE A 111 -9.28 16.48 6.25
N ILE A 112 -8.97 15.21 6.44
CA ILE A 112 -7.94 14.76 7.39
C ILE A 112 -6.57 15.37 7.03
N ALA A 113 -6.24 15.43 5.74
CA ALA A 113 -5.00 16.05 5.29
C ALA A 113 -4.91 17.53 5.68
N ALA A 114 -6.02 18.28 5.55
CA ALA A 114 -6.07 19.68 5.96
C ALA A 114 -5.93 19.85 7.49
N GLU A 115 -6.60 19.02 8.27
CA GLU A 115 -6.52 19.03 9.74
C GLU A 115 -5.10 18.76 10.25
N LYS A 116 -4.37 17.87 9.59
CA LYS A 116 -2.98 17.52 9.91
C LYS A 116 -1.94 18.43 9.25
N ASN A 117 -2.36 19.44 8.49
CA ASN A 117 -1.47 20.27 7.67
C ASN A 117 -0.54 19.43 6.78
N ALA A 118 -1.09 18.40 6.15
CA ALA A 118 -0.41 17.42 5.34
C ALA A 118 -1.07 17.26 3.96
N THR A 119 -0.48 16.47 3.09
CA THR A 119 -1.12 16.07 1.84
C THR A 119 -1.87 14.74 1.99
N PRO A 120 -2.88 14.45 1.15
CA PRO A 120 -3.56 13.16 1.13
C PRO A 120 -2.59 11.97 0.99
N ALA A 121 -1.55 12.11 0.16
CA ALA A 121 -0.52 11.10 0.02
C ALA A 121 0.24 10.85 1.33
N GLN A 122 0.58 11.91 2.04
CA GLN A 122 1.27 11.81 3.32
C GLN A 122 0.39 11.15 4.39
N ILE A 123 -0.90 11.49 4.46
CA ILE A 123 -1.83 10.82 5.38
C ILE A 123 -1.93 9.32 5.08
N SER A 124 -2.05 8.94 3.80
CA SER A 124 -2.10 7.54 3.39
C SER A 124 -0.86 6.75 3.80
N LEU A 125 0.32 7.35 3.66
CA LEU A 125 1.58 6.72 4.05
C LEU A 125 1.75 6.71 5.58
N ALA A 126 1.43 7.81 6.28
CA ALA A 126 1.50 7.89 7.74
C ALA A 126 0.57 6.87 8.42
N TRP A 127 -0.66 6.68 7.90
CA TRP A 127 -1.56 5.63 8.37
C TRP A 127 -0.92 4.24 8.29
N MET A 128 -0.27 3.91 7.15
CA MET A 128 0.41 2.62 7.00
C MET A 128 1.53 2.44 8.02
N LEU A 129 2.35 3.49 8.23
CA LEU A 129 3.46 3.46 9.19
C LEU A 129 2.97 3.34 10.64
N ALA A 130 1.85 3.98 10.98
CA ALA A 130 1.25 3.91 12.31
C ALA A 130 0.56 2.57 12.59
N LYS A 131 0.07 1.88 11.54
CA LYS A 131 -0.70 0.64 11.69
C LYS A 131 0.14 -0.52 12.21
N ASN A 132 1.38 -0.65 11.74
CA ASN A 132 2.26 -1.72 12.19
C ASN A 132 3.74 -1.35 12.04
N PRO A 133 4.59 -1.58 13.05
CA PRO A 133 6.00 -1.23 13.02
C PRO A 133 6.84 -2.06 12.04
N PHE A 134 6.32 -3.19 11.56
CA PHE A 134 6.98 -4.04 10.56
C PHE A 134 6.52 -3.76 9.11
N LEU A 135 5.64 -2.75 8.91
CA LEU A 135 5.12 -2.38 7.59
C LEU A 135 5.95 -1.25 7.00
N VAL A 136 6.46 -1.48 5.79
CA VAL A 136 7.31 -0.52 5.06
C VAL A 136 6.67 -0.23 3.68
N PRO A 137 6.07 0.95 3.48
CA PRO A 137 5.56 1.35 2.17
C PRO A 137 6.69 1.70 1.21
N ILE A 138 6.53 1.35 -0.07
CA ILE A 138 7.49 1.67 -1.14
C ILE A 138 6.84 2.55 -2.23
N PRO A 139 6.60 3.85 -1.95
CA PRO A 139 5.97 4.77 -2.90
C PRO A 139 6.96 5.15 -4.03
N GLY A 140 6.78 4.56 -5.21
CA GLY A 140 7.63 4.83 -6.37
C GLY A 140 7.40 6.22 -6.95
N THR A 141 8.48 6.97 -7.23
CA THR A 141 8.41 8.27 -7.92
C THR A 141 9.72 8.58 -8.66
N ARG A 142 9.62 9.39 -9.74
CA ARG A 142 10.77 9.99 -10.45
C ARG A 142 10.84 11.51 -10.24
N ASN A 143 9.97 12.06 -9.41
CA ASN A 143 9.88 13.48 -9.14
C ASN A 143 10.43 13.77 -7.74
N LEU A 144 11.47 14.59 -7.65
CA LEU A 144 12.14 14.93 -6.39
C LEU A 144 11.19 15.56 -5.35
N LYS A 145 10.30 16.46 -5.79
CA LYS A 145 9.33 17.09 -4.90
C LYS A 145 8.39 16.06 -4.28
N ARG A 146 7.93 15.07 -5.05
CA ARG A 146 7.11 13.97 -4.53
C ARG A 146 7.90 13.02 -3.64
N LEU A 147 9.18 12.80 -3.94
CA LEU A 147 10.03 12.00 -3.06
C LEU A 147 10.14 12.64 -1.68
N THR A 148 10.42 13.94 -1.63
CA THR A 148 10.47 14.71 -0.37
C THR A 148 9.12 14.65 0.36
N GLU A 149 8.01 14.88 -0.35
CA GLU A 149 6.64 14.76 0.20
C GLU A 149 6.40 13.38 0.83
N ASN A 150 6.75 12.30 0.12
CA ASN A 150 6.56 10.93 0.61
C ASN A 150 7.41 10.64 1.86
N ILE A 151 8.67 11.09 1.90
CA ILE A 151 9.56 10.91 3.06
C ILE A 151 9.01 11.64 4.28
N GLN A 152 8.50 12.85 4.11
CA GLN A 152 7.91 13.64 5.19
C GLN A 152 6.67 13.01 5.84
N ALA A 153 6.08 11.99 5.24
CA ALA A 153 4.99 11.23 5.87
C ALA A 153 5.40 10.58 7.21
N GLU A 154 6.68 10.26 7.40
CA GLU A 154 7.20 9.70 8.65
C GLU A 154 7.02 10.67 9.84
N SER A 155 7.06 11.97 9.59
CA SER A 155 6.92 12.99 10.64
C SER A 155 5.46 13.27 11.03
N ILE A 156 4.49 12.66 10.35
CA ILE A 156 3.07 12.82 10.67
C ILE A 156 2.65 11.77 11.69
N HIS A 157 2.35 12.22 12.89
CA HIS A 157 1.88 11.36 13.96
C HIS A 157 0.36 11.20 13.91
N LEU A 158 -0.08 9.95 13.79
CA LEU A 158 -1.47 9.55 13.99
C LEU A 158 -1.58 8.80 15.32
N SER A 159 -2.53 9.18 16.16
CA SER A 159 -2.81 8.45 17.40
C SER A 159 -3.46 7.10 17.10
N VAL A 160 -3.53 6.22 18.11
CA VAL A 160 -4.21 4.91 17.98
C VAL A 160 -5.69 5.12 17.65
N GLU A 161 -6.31 6.13 18.27
CA GLU A 161 -7.71 6.49 18.05
C GLU A 161 -7.92 6.94 16.60
N GLU A 162 -7.05 7.83 16.09
CA GLU A 162 -7.11 8.29 14.70
C GLU A 162 -6.91 7.15 13.70
N VAL A 163 -5.99 6.23 13.95
CA VAL A 163 -5.81 5.04 13.10
C VAL A 163 -7.06 4.18 13.11
N THR A 164 -7.68 4.01 14.29
CA THR A 164 -8.92 3.23 14.42
C THR A 164 -10.08 3.89 13.67
N GLU A 165 -10.25 5.21 13.80
CA GLU A 165 -11.27 5.97 13.07
C GLU A 165 -11.07 5.87 11.55
N ILE A 166 -9.82 5.92 11.10
CA ILE A 166 -9.48 5.71 9.68
C ILE A 166 -9.90 4.30 9.24
N ASP A 167 -9.54 3.28 10.00
CA ASP A 167 -9.87 1.89 9.68
C ASP A 167 -11.39 1.68 9.61
N ASP A 168 -12.13 2.16 10.60
CA ASP A 168 -13.59 2.07 10.66
C ASP A 168 -14.25 2.77 9.46
N MET A 169 -13.76 3.94 9.10
CA MET A 169 -14.23 4.66 7.93
C MET A 169 -13.95 3.87 6.64
N LEU A 170 -12.74 3.32 6.47
CA LEU A 170 -12.37 2.54 5.30
C LEU A 170 -13.19 1.25 5.15
N GLU A 171 -13.76 0.72 6.23
CA GLU A 171 -14.67 -0.43 6.17
C GLU A 171 -16.07 -0.07 5.65
N HIS A 172 -16.51 1.16 5.86
CA HIS A 172 -17.87 1.59 5.57
C HIS A 172 -18.01 2.45 4.30
N ILE A 173 -16.91 3.01 3.80
CA ILE A 173 -16.94 3.79 2.55
C ILE A 173 -16.96 2.84 1.34
N PRO A 174 -17.89 3.04 0.39
CA PRO A 174 -17.83 2.34 -0.88
C PRO A 174 -16.57 2.75 -1.65
N MET A 175 -15.85 1.77 -2.16
CA MET A 175 -14.65 1.97 -2.96
C MET A 175 -14.67 1.09 -4.19
N SER A 176 -14.24 1.63 -5.32
CA SER A 176 -14.01 0.85 -6.53
C SER A 176 -12.90 -0.18 -6.32
N GLN A 177 -12.88 -1.19 -7.17
CA GLN A 177 -11.74 -2.09 -7.22
C GLN A 177 -10.49 -1.33 -7.66
N VAL A 178 -9.33 -1.78 -7.18
CA VAL A 178 -8.03 -1.33 -7.65
C VAL A 178 -7.43 -2.40 -8.56
N PHE A 179 -6.63 -1.98 -9.54
CA PHE A 179 -5.98 -2.91 -10.45
C PHE A 179 -5.18 -3.98 -9.69
N GLY A 180 -5.55 -5.24 -9.91
CA GLY A 180 -5.01 -6.43 -9.21
C GLY A 180 -3.72 -7.00 -9.80
N GLY A 181 -3.11 -6.38 -10.79
CA GLY A 181 -2.03 -7.00 -11.56
C GLY A 181 -2.56 -7.96 -12.63
N SER A 182 -1.67 -8.53 -13.41
CA SER A 182 -2.06 -9.55 -14.39
C SER A 182 -2.68 -10.74 -13.66
N ILE A 183 -3.86 -11.18 -14.10
CA ILE A 183 -4.38 -12.47 -13.68
C ILE A 183 -3.42 -13.49 -14.30
N VAL A 184 -2.51 -14.02 -13.49
CA VAL A 184 -1.73 -15.19 -13.90
C VAL A 184 -2.73 -16.31 -14.01
N LYS A 185 -3.15 -16.62 -15.24
CA LYS A 185 -3.92 -17.84 -15.49
C LYS A 185 -3.02 -19.00 -15.08
N LYS A 186 -3.42 -19.69 -14.02
CA LYS A 186 -2.82 -20.96 -13.62
C LYS A 186 -3.08 -22.01 -14.68
#